data_0bd25097268bb242343e923e3606ff61
#
_entry.id   0bd25097268bb242343e923e3606ff61
#
_cell.length_a   1.000
_cell.length_b   1.000
_cell.length_c   1.000
_cell.angle_alpha   90.00
_cell.angle_beta   90.00
_cell.angle_gamma   90.00
#
_symmetry.space_group_name_H-M   'P 1'
#
loop_
_entity.id
_entity.type
_entity.pdbx_description
1 polymer ?
#
loop_
_entity_poly.entity_id
_entity_poly.type
_entity_poly.pdbx_seq_one_letter_code
_entity_poly.pdbx_strand_id
1 'polypeptide(L)'
;MISGATPMRVAILGATGAVGQTFIRLLAGHPWFRVAEVAASERSAGKRYADATRWIEGDLPADVAGLTGTTCDPRAVSSPIVFSALDSEVAGEVEGTFAAAGRLVLSNAKNYRMEPDVPLVIPEVNAAHLALLDTQRARRGWAGGIVTNAN
;
A
#
# COMPACT_ATOMS: atom_id res chain seq x y z
N MET A 1 14.11 17.19 16.65
CA MET A 1 12.97 16.44 17.21
C MET A 1 11.68 17.04 16.65
N ILE A 2 11.02 16.38 15.70
CA ILE A 2 9.65 16.73 15.34
C ILE A 2 8.77 15.94 16.33
N SER A 3 8.64 16.51 17.52
CA SER A 3 7.81 15.96 18.58
C SER A 3 6.35 16.31 18.29
N GLY A 4 5.47 15.34 18.18
CA GLY A 4 4.04 15.50 18.31
C GLY A 4 3.14 15.24 17.11
N ALA A 5 3.66 14.93 15.93
CA ALA A 5 2.78 14.56 14.82
C ALA A 5 2.33 13.10 14.96
N THR A 6 1.02 12.87 14.96
CA THR A 6 0.45 11.52 14.91
C THR A 6 0.87 10.85 13.58
N PRO A 7 1.43 9.64 13.59
CA PRO A 7 1.79 8.95 12.37
C PRO A 7 0.59 8.77 11.44
N MET A 8 0.82 8.99 10.15
CA MET A 8 -0.22 8.81 9.13
C MET A 8 -0.60 7.33 9.01
N ARG A 9 -1.89 7.08 8.94
CA ARG A 9 -2.43 5.73 8.75
C ARG A 9 -2.13 5.25 7.34
N VAL A 10 -1.62 4.03 7.23
CA VAL A 10 -1.43 3.35 5.95
C VAL A 10 -2.06 1.97 5.98
N ALA A 11 -2.45 1.47 4.81
CA ALA A 11 -2.92 0.11 4.64
C ALA A 11 -1.92 -0.69 3.80
N ILE A 12 -1.87 -1.99 4.04
CA ILE A 12 -1.10 -2.93 3.24
C ILE A 12 -2.07 -3.82 2.46
N LEU A 13 -2.01 -3.74 1.14
CA LEU A 13 -2.74 -4.64 0.24
C LEU A 13 -1.87 -5.85 -0.08
N GLY A 14 -2.43 -7.04 0.01
CA GLY A 14 -1.66 -8.29 -0.10
C GLY A 14 -0.86 -8.58 1.17
N ALA A 15 -1.38 -8.19 2.32
CA ALA A 15 -0.69 -8.19 3.61
C ALA A 15 -0.23 -9.59 4.08
N THR A 16 -0.88 -10.66 3.63
CA THR A 16 -0.52 -12.03 4.02
C THR A 16 0.61 -12.64 3.20
N GLY A 17 0.93 -12.04 2.06
CA GLY A 17 2.03 -12.47 1.19
C GLY A 17 3.41 -12.01 1.70
N ALA A 18 4.48 -12.58 1.15
CA ALA A 18 5.85 -12.28 1.58
C ALA A 18 6.20 -10.78 1.47
N VAL A 19 5.89 -10.14 0.35
CA VAL A 19 6.17 -8.70 0.15
C VAL A 19 5.34 -7.83 1.10
N GLY A 20 4.06 -8.17 1.31
CA GLY A 20 3.21 -7.47 2.28
C GLY A 20 3.76 -7.56 3.70
N GLN A 21 4.26 -8.72 4.09
CA GLN A 21 4.92 -8.91 5.38
C GLN A 21 6.21 -8.09 5.50
N THR A 22 6.99 -7.99 4.44
CA THR A 22 8.19 -7.15 4.40
C THR A 22 7.83 -5.66 4.60
N PHE A 23 6.77 -5.16 3.96
CA PHE A 23 6.27 -3.80 4.22
C PHE A 23 5.91 -3.60 5.69
N ILE A 24 5.16 -4.53 6.27
CA ILE A 24 4.76 -4.46 7.68
C ILE A 24 5.99 -4.40 8.59
N ARG A 25 6.97 -5.25 8.37
CA ARG A 25 8.22 -5.24 9.14
C ARG A 25 8.97 -3.91 9.01
N LEU A 26 9.09 -3.38 7.79
CA LEU A 26 9.81 -2.12 7.53
C LEU A 26 9.08 -0.88 8.10
N LEU A 27 7.77 -0.95 8.21
CA LEU A 27 6.95 0.13 8.77
C LEU A 27 6.78 0.04 10.29
N ALA A 28 7.23 -1.06 10.92
CA ALA A 28 7.19 -1.18 12.37
C ALA A 28 8.05 -0.09 13.03
N GLY A 29 7.44 0.70 13.91
CA GLY A 29 8.12 1.83 14.56
C GLY A 29 8.49 2.98 13.64
N HIS A 30 7.94 3.06 12.43
CA HIS A 30 8.25 4.13 11.49
C HIS A 30 7.80 5.49 12.03
N PRO A 31 8.62 6.57 11.91
CA PRO A 31 8.32 7.86 12.53
C PRO A 31 7.12 8.58 11.90
N TRP A 32 6.78 8.31 10.65
CA TRP A 32 5.73 9.01 9.91
C TRP A 32 4.51 8.16 9.57
N PHE A 33 4.65 6.85 9.55
CA PHE A 33 3.59 5.94 9.12
C PHE A 33 3.27 4.89 10.18
N ARG A 34 1.99 4.55 10.28
CA ARG A 34 1.50 3.44 11.10
C ARG A 34 0.62 2.54 10.25
N VAL A 35 0.92 1.25 10.22
CA VAL A 35 0.05 0.25 9.61
C VAL A 35 -1.24 0.17 10.44
N ALA A 36 -2.31 0.69 9.89
CA ALA A 36 -3.63 0.74 10.52
C ALA A 36 -4.61 -0.28 9.96
N GLU A 37 -4.36 -0.75 8.75
CA GLU A 37 -5.23 -1.70 8.05
C GLU A 37 -4.39 -2.71 7.27
N VAL A 38 -4.87 -3.94 7.26
CA VAL A 38 -4.31 -5.04 6.48
C VAL A 38 -5.39 -5.64 5.61
N ALA A 39 -5.15 -5.71 4.31
CA ALA A 39 -6.10 -6.22 3.34
C ALA A 39 -5.47 -7.36 2.53
N ALA A 40 -6.23 -8.39 2.28
CA ALA A 40 -5.81 -9.55 1.53
C ALA A 40 -7.00 -10.20 0.80
N SER A 41 -6.88 -11.46 0.42
CA SER A 41 -7.97 -12.20 -0.22
C SER A 41 -9.19 -12.36 0.71
N GLU A 42 -10.33 -12.67 0.14
CA GLU A 42 -11.58 -12.94 0.90
C GLU A 42 -11.41 -14.03 1.96
N ARG A 43 -10.51 -14.99 1.76
CA ARG A 43 -10.22 -16.04 2.76
C ARG A 43 -9.68 -15.51 4.07
N SER A 44 -9.00 -14.35 4.03
CA SER A 44 -8.39 -13.69 5.18
C SER A 44 -9.29 -12.61 5.78
N ALA A 45 -10.29 -12.15 5.04
CA ALA A 45 -11.21 -11.13 5.49
C ALA A 45 -12.00 -11.59 6.74
N GLY A 46 -12.13 -10.67 7.71
CA GLY A 46 -12.82 -10.95 8.97
C GLY A 46 -11.99 -11.73 9.99
N LYS A 47 -10.81 -12.21 9.63
CA LYS A 47 -9.92 -12.91 10.55
C LYS A 47 -8.90 -11.96 11.16
N ARG A 48 -8.47 -12.27 12.37
CA ARG A 48 -7.34 -11.61 12.99
C ARG A 48 -6.07 -11.88 12.16
N TYR A 49 -5.26 -10.85 11.93
CA TYR A 49 -4.10 -10.95 11.04
C TYR A 49 -3.13 -12.06 11.47
N ALA A 50 -2.83 -12.16 12.76
CA ALA A 50 -1.97 -13.23 13.28
C ALA A 50 -2.47 -14.64 12.97
N ASP A 51 -3.78 -14.83 12.88
CA ASP A 51 -4.40 -16.14 12.63
C ASP A 51 -4.52 -16.44 11.11
N ALA A 52 -4.57 -15.40 10.30
CA ALA A 52 -4.70 -15.50 8.84
C ALA A 52 -3.35 -15.61 8.11
N THR A 53 -2.25 -15.30 8.80
CA THR A 53 -0.92 -15.14 8.20
C THR A 53 0.07 -16.14 8.77
N ARG A 54 0.80 -16.82 7.88
CA ARG A 54 2.03 -17.49 8.27
C ARG A 54 3.17 -16.46 8.23
N TRP A 55 3.46 -15.85 9.37
CA TRP A 55 4.48 -14.82 9.48
C TRP A 55 5.90 -15.40 9.31
N ILE A 56 6.73 -14.74 8.47
CA ILE A 56 8.08 -15.18 8.12
C ILE A 56 9.16 -14.10 8.32
N GLU A 57 8.79 -12.94 8.83
CA GLU A 57 9.67 -11.76 8.93
C GLU A 57 10.19 -11.49 10.37
N GLY A 58 10.43 -12.56 11.14
CA GLY A 58 10.89 -12.43 12.52
C GLY A 58 9.74 -12.19 13.50
N ASP A 59 9.85 -11.19 14.37
CA ASP A 59 8.79 -10.88 15.33
C ASP A 59 7.63 -10.12 14.67
N LEU A 60 6.43 -10.64 14.80
CA LEU A 60 5.23 -9.98 14.31
C LEU A 60 4.91 -8.76 15.19
N PRO A 61 4.84 -7.55 14.62
CA PRO A 61 4.49 -6.36 15.38
C PRO A 61 3.15 -6.51 16.10
N ALA A 62 3.13 -6.27 17.41
CA ALA A 62 1.97 -6.53 18.26
C ALA A 62 0.74 -5.70 17.88
N ASP A 63 0.95 -4.47 17.41
CA ASP A 63 -0.09 -3.56 16.95
C ASP A 63 -0.74 -4.00 15.63
N VAL A 64 0.00 -4.75 14.80
CA VAL A 64 -0.52 -5.33 13.56
C VAL A 64 -1.14 -6.70 13.78
N ALA A 65 -0.59 -7.51 14.67
CA ALA A 65 -1.05 -8.87 14.96
C ALA A 65 -2.55 -8.95 15.29
N GLY A 66 -3.07 -7.94 15.99
CA GLY A 66 -4.46 -7.86 16.43
C GLY A 66 -5.44 -7.27 15.41
N LEU A 67 -4.95 -6.74 14.28
CA LEU A 67 -5.83 -6.14 13.27
C LEU A 67 -6.73 -7.20 12.62
N THR A 68 -7.96 -6.82 12.35
CA THR A 68 -8.89 -7.65 11.55
C THR A 68 -8.62 -7.39 10.07
N GLY A 69 -8.34 -8.45 9.31
CA GLY A 69 -8.12 -8.36 7.88
C GLY A 69 -9.38 -7.95 7.12
N THR A 70 -9.19 -7.18 6.06
CA THR A 70 -10.26 -6.76 5.14
C THR A 70 -9.98 -7.24 3.72
N THR A 71 -10.95 -7.07 2.83
CA THR A 71 -10.75 -7.26 1.39
C THR A 71 -10.01 -6.05 0.79
N CYS A 72 -9.37 -6.25 -0.37
CA CYS A 72 -8.70 -5.19 -1.11
C CYS A 72 -9.73 -4.35 -1.91
N ASP A 73 -10.59 -3.67 -1.19
CA ASP A 73 -11.66 -2.81 -1.73
C ASP A 73 -11.58 -1.44 -1.04
N PRO A 74 -11.56 -0.32 -1.79
CA PRO A 74 -11.48 1.02 -1.20
C PRO A 74 -12.67 1.37 -0.29
N ARG A 75 -13.78 0.63 -0.39
CA ARG A 75 -14.92 0.78 0.55
C ARG A 75 -14.62 0.15 1.92
N ALA A 76 -13.74 -0.84 1.98
CA ALA A 76 -13.34 -1.52 3.21
C ALA A 76 -12.05 -0.96 3.82
N VAL A 77 -11.28 -0.18 3.06
CA VAL A 77 -10.00 0.40 3.47
C VAL A 77 -10.09 1.92 3.46
N SER A 78 -9.90 2.53 4.61
CA SER A 78 -10.04 3.99 4.77
C SER A 78 -8.72 4.77 4.75
N SER A 79 -7.58 4.10 4.91
CA SER A 79 -6.27 4.75 4.95
C SER A 79 -5.98 5.52 3.66
N PRO A 80 -5.46 6.76 3.74
CA PRO A 80 -5.23 7.60 2.57
C PRO A 80 -4.08 7.12 1.69
N ILE A 81 -3.14 6.38 2.26
CA ILE A 81 -2.01 5.77 1.55
C ILE A 81 -2.11 4.26 1.68
N VAL A 82 -1.94 3.56 0.57
CA VAL A 82 -1.88 2.11 0.54
C VAL A 82 -0.57 1.64 -0.09
N PHE A 83 0.09 0.71 0.56
CA PHE A 83 1.24 -0.01 0.00
C PHE A 83 0.72 -1.29 -0.64
N SER A 84 0.89 -1.42 -1.95
CA SER A 84 0.42 -2.57 -2.69
C SER A 84 1.51 -3.61 -2.89
N ALA A 85 1.27 -4.78 -2.32
CA ALA A 85 2.06 -6.00 -2.49
C ALA A 85 1.25 -7.09 -3.20
N LEU A 86 0.34 -6.68 -4.07
CA LEU A 86 -0.54 -7.58 -4.81
C LEU A 86 0.21 -8.27 -5.96
N ASP A 87 -0.20 -9.49 -6.26
CA ASP A 87 0.24 -10.18 -7.45
C ASP A 87 -0.24 -9.47 -8.71
N SER A 88 0.55 -9.52 -9.78
CA SER A 88 0.27 -8.81 -11.02
C SER A 88 -1.05 -9.20 -11.71
N GLU A 89 -1.58 -10.37 -11.40
CA GLU A 89 -2.88 -10.82 -11.94
C GLU A 89 -4.05 -9.98 -11.44
N VAL A 90 -3.94 -9.42 -10.25
CA VAL A 90 -5.01 -8.62 -9.62
C VAL A 90 -4.62 -7.16 -9.39
N ALA A 91 -3.33 -6.85 -9.34
CA ALA A 91 -2.83 -5.54 -8.98
C ALA A 91 -3.35 -4.42 -9.90
N GLY A 92 -3.39 -4.66 -11.20
CA GLY A 92 -3.78 -3.65 -12.18
C GLY A 92 -5.18 -3.09 -11.94
N GLU A 93 -6.15 -3.94 -11.74
CA GLU A 93 -7.53 -3.55 -11.48
C GLU A 93 -7.68 -2.94 -10.08
N VAL A 94 -7.19 -3.64 -9.07
CA VAL A 94 -7.33 -3.22 -7.66
C VAL A 94 -6.66 -1.88 -7.40
N GLU A 95 -5.42 -1.71 -7.83
CA GLU A 95 -4.68 -0.45 -7.65
C GLU A 95 -5.39 0.72 -8.34
N GLY A 96 -5.92 0.52 -9.55
CA GLY A 96 -6.70 1.51 -10.26
C GLY A 96 -7.97 1.93 -9.51
N THR A 97 -8.69 0.99 -8.89
CA THR A 97 -9.88 1.31 -8.08
C THR A 97 -9.53 2.14 -6.85
N PHE A 98 -8.42 1.86 -6.19
CA PHE A 98 -7.95 2.66 -5.05
C PHE A 98 -7.54 4.07 -5.47
N ALA A 99 -6.81 4.22 -6.59
CA ALA A 99 -6.42 5.52 -7.12
C ALA A 99 -7.66 6.35 -7.53
N ALA A 100 -8.63 5.74 -8.18
CA ALA A 100 -9.89 6.39 -8.53
C ALA A 100 -10.67 6.84 -7.29
N ALA A 101 -10.63 6.07 -6.21
CA ALA A 101 -11.26 6.39 -4.93
C ALA A 101 -10.48 7.43 -4.08
N GLY A 102 -9.43 8.02 -4.61
CA GLY A 102 -8.69 9.09 -3.94
C GLY A 102 -7.53 8.63 -3.06
N ARG A 103 -7.14 7.37 -3.13
CA ARG A 103 -5.99 6.86 -2.38
C ARG A 103 -4.69 7.08 -3.15
N LEU A 104 -3.60 7.32 -2.42
CA LEU A 104 -2.27 7.24 -2.99
C LEU A 104 -1.78 5.79 -2.86
N VAL A 105 -1.55 5.16 -4.00
CA VAL A 105 -1.06 3.78 -4.08
C VAL A 105 0.44 3.78 -4.32
N LEU A 106 1.19 3.16 -3.42
CA LEU A 106 2.62 2.90 -3.57
C LEU A 106 2.78 1.44 -3.97
N SER A 107 3.02 1.21 -5.26
CA SER A 107 2.94 -0.13 -5.85
C SER A 107 4.31 -0.80 -5.99
N ASN A 108 4.39 -2.06 -5.55
CA ASN A 108 5.49 -2.96 -5.87
C ASN A 108 5.20 -3.85 -7.09
N ALA A 109 3.98 -3.83 -7.62
CA ALA A 109 3.59 -4.61 -8.80
C ALA A 109 4.15 -4.02 -10.09
N LYS A 110 4.30 -4.86 -11.11
CA LYS A 110 4.84 -4.43 -12.42
C LYS A 110 3.83 -3.70 -13.29
N ASN A 111 2.53 -3.80 -13.01
CA ASN A 111 1.43 -3.45 -13.91
C ASN A 111 1.48 -2.02 -14.44
N TYR A 112 1.75 -1.04 -13.59
CA TYR A 112 1.82 0.37 -13.98
C TYR A 112 3.23 0.89 -14.19
N ARG A 113 4.24 0.06 -13.99
CA ARG A 113 5.65 0.48 -13.95
C ARG A 113 6.13 1.14 -15.23
N MET A 114 5.62 0.71 -16.38
CA MET A 114 6.02 1.24 -17.69
C MET A 114 4.98 2.18 -18.31
N GLU A 115 3.93 2.56 -17.56
CA GLU A 115 2.94 3.51 -18.03
C GLU A 115 3.52 4.94 -18.05
N PRO A 116 3.36 5.71 -19.15
CA PRO A 116 4.03 7.01 -19.32
C PRO A 116 3.56 8.08 -18.34
N ASP A 117 2.38 7.94 -17.75
CA ASP A 117 1.79 8.85 -16.76
C ASP A 117 1.95 8.38 -15.31
N VAL A 118 2.67 7.30 -15.09
CA VAL A 118 2.90 6.75 -13.74
C VAL A 118 4.36 6.98 -13.31
N PRO A 119 4.59 7.67 -12.20
CA PRO A 119 5.94 7.83 -11.68
C PRO A 119 6.56 6.48 -11.31
N LEU A 120 7.73 6.21 -11.86
CA LEU A 120 8.64 5.15 -11.41
C LEU A 120 9.74 5.84 -10.62
N VAL A 121 9.72 5.70 -9.29
CA VAL A 121 10.52 6.54 -8.40
C VAL A 121 11.55 5.74 -7.62
N ILE A 122 12.78 6.22 -7.69
CA ILE A 122 13.84 5.97 -6.73
C ILE A 122 14.13 7.34 -6.10
N PRO A 123 13.68 7.61 -4.86
CA PRO A 123 13.64 8.97 -4.30
C PRO A 123 14.99 9.72 -4.35
N GLU A 124 16.08 8.99 -4.14
CA GLU A 124 17.43 9.55 -4.17
C GLU A 124 17.91 9.93 -5.58
N VAL A 125 17.23 9.44 -6.62
CA VAL A 125 17.66 9.60 -8.02
C VAL A 125 16.72 10.54 -8.78
N ASN A 126 15.41 10.33 -8.69
CA ASN A 126 14.45 10.96 -9.58
C ASN A 126 13.15 11.40 -8.89
N ALA A 127 13.22 11.90 -7.67
CA ALA A 127 12.04 12.36 -6.92
C ALA A 127 11.14 13.34 -7.73
N ALA A 128 11.73 14.08 -8.68
CA ALA A 128 10.99 14.97 -9.57
C ALA A 128 9.94 14.26 -10.45
N HIS A 129 10.07 12.94 -10.68
CA HIS A 129 9.05 12.16 -11.39
C HIS A 129 7.68 12.15 -10.68
N LEU A 130 7.61 12.46 -9.40
CA LEU A 130 6.33 12.62 -8.68
C LEU A 130 5.42 13.70 -9.31
N ALA A 131 5.98 14.65 -10.05
CA ALA A 131 5.18 15.63 -10.80
C ALA A 131 4.25 14.99 -11.86
N LEU A 132 4.54 13.76 -12.31
CA LEU A 132 3.66 13.01 -13.21
C LEU A 132 2.30 12.68 -12.57
N LEU A 133 2.16 12.73 -11.26
CA LEU A 133 0.87 12.50 -10.59
C LEU A 133 -0.22 13.48 -11.07
N ASP A 134 0.11 14.71 -11.34
CA ASP A 134 -0.85 15.68 -11.85
C ASP A 134 -1.33 15.33 -13.28
N THR A 135 -0.39 14.93 -14.13
CA THR A 135 -0.72 14.41 -15.49
C THR A 135 -1.54 13.13 -15.41
N GLN A 136 -1.19 12.23 -14.53
CA GLN A 136 -1.92 10.98 -14.31
C GLN A 136 -3.36 11.24 -13.91
N ARG A 137 -3.59 12.12 -12.92
CA ARG A 137 -4.93 12.51 -12.45
C ARG A 137 -5.77 13.11 -13.56
N ALA A 138 -5.20 14.06 -14.30
CA ALA A 138 -5.88 14.70 -15.43
C ALA A 138 -6.26 13.68 -16.52
N ARG A 139 -5.33 12.79 -16.86
CA ARG A 139 -5.53 11.81 -17.94
C ARG A 139 -6.51 10.69 -17.57
N ARG A 140 -6.45 10.21 -16.33
CA ARG A 140 -7.24 9.06 -15.88
C ARG A 140 -8.53 9.45 -15.13
N GLY A 141 -8.69 10.72 -14.78
CA GLY A 141 -9.82 11.18 -13.98
C GLY A 141 -9.79 10.68 -12.53
N TRP A 142 -8.61 10.38 -12.00
CA TRP A 142 -8.43 9.89 -10.64
C TRP A 142 -8.25 11.01 -9.64
N ALA A 143 -8.86 10.87 -8.46
CA ALA A 143 -8.63 11.79 -7.35
C ALA A 143 -7.35 11.47 -6.58
N GLY A 144 -6.95 10.22 -6.56
CA GLY A 144 -5.70 9.73 -5.99
C GLY A 144 -4.61 9.57 -7.04
N GLY A 145 -3.78 8.54 -6.88
CA GLY A 145 -2.73 8.25 -7.85
C GLY A 145 -1.95 7.00 -7.52
N ILE A 146 -1.15 6.56 -8.47
CA ILE A 146 -0.24 5.41 -8.33
C ILE A 146 1.19 5.88 -8.54
N VAL A 147 2.06 5.48 -7.64
CA VAL A 147 3.52 5.60 -7.74
C VAL A 147 4.10 4.20 -7.69
N THR A 148 5.04 3.89 -8.57
CA THR A 148 5.69 2.57 -8.62
C THR A 148 7.14 2.66 -8.19
N ASN A 149 7.67 1.56 -7.66
CA ASN A 149 9.09 1.41 -7.39
C ASN A 149 9.81 0.68 -8.53
N ALA A 150 11.12 0.83 -8.59
CA ALA A 150 11.99 -0.09 -9.33
C ALA A 150 12.07 -1.41 -8.55
N ASN A 151 11.98 -2.50 -9.27
CA ASN A 151 12.07 -3.82 -8.65
C ASN A 151 13.53 -4.24 -8.45
#